data_57b66dcbfb2a3a96d62219ec413dd39d
#
_entry.id   57b66dcbfb2a3a96d62219ec413dd39d
#
_cell.length_a   1.000
_cell.length_b   1.000
_cell.length_c   1.000
_cell.angle_alpha   90.00
_cell.angle_beta   90.00
_cell.angle_gamma   90.00
#
_symmetry.space_group_name_H-M   'P 1'
#
loop_
_entity.id
_entity.type
_entity.pdbx_description
1 polymer ?
#
loop_
_entity_poly.entity_id
_entity_poly.type
_entity_poly.pdbx_seq_one_letter_code
_entity_poly.pdbx_strand_id
1 'polypeptide(L)'
;GFILMALFALHAVGGWDVLQQSMGEHQIATPKLLPSISLAVAIGVGVLATPSFRQRIYSGLNVSTVRRSFVWSGLLYLGFCLIPALLGAVAWLLVPTLENPSYAFPYLALELLPVGLGVLVLLAGISATMSSASSDAIAAVSVLLRDIYALLFRRTPKAEHVVRWSRFGLIGVVGLALVFALLADNIIRYITSMIA
;
A
#
# COMPACT_ATOMS: atom_id res chain seq x y z
N GLY A 1 -2.99 2.03 15.35
CA GLY A 1 -2.02 3.09 14.99
C GLY A 1 -2.68 4.22 14.22
N PHE A 2 -3.14 3.99 13.00
CA PHE A 2 -3.68 5.06 12.12
C PHE A 2 -4.86 5.83 12.70
N ILE A 3 -5.83 5.18 13.33
CA ILE A 3 -6.98 5.85 13.95
C ILE A 3 -6.51 6.77 15.07
N LEU A 4 -5.62 6.28 15.93
CA LEU A 4 -5.07 7.07 17.03
C LEU A 4 -4.31 8.29 16.49
N MET A 5 -3.48 8.11 15.48
CA MET A 5 -2.76 9.20 14.82
C MET A 5 -3.73 10.22 14.20
N ALA A 6 -4.83 9.77 13.59
CA ALA A 6 -5.85 10.66 13.03
C ALA A 6 -6.55 11.51 14.09
N LEU A 7 -6.82 10.94 15.27
CA LEU A 7 -7.40 11.69 16.40
C LEU A 7 -6.43 12.78 16.91
N PHE A 8 -5.16 12.44 17.09
CA PHE A 8 -4.14 13.42 17.47
C PHE A 8 -3.93 14.49 16.39
N ALA A 9 -3.93 14.10 15.13
CA ALA A 9 -3.80 15.00 14.00
C ALA A 9 -4.96 16.02 13.93
N LEU A 10 -6.20 15.56 14.10
CA LEU A 10 -7.36 16.44 14.17
C LEU A 10 -7.29 17.38 15.38
N HIS A 11 -6.86 16.88 16.52
CA HIS A 11 -6.70 17.70 17.71
C HIS A 11 -5.62 18.79 17.52
N ALA A 12 -4.50 18.44 16.88
CA ALA A 12 -3.39 19.38 16.62
C ALA A 12 -3.77 20.51 15.66
N VAL A 13 -4.66 20.27 14.71
CA VAL A 13 -5.17 21.29 13.78
C VAL A 13 -6.27 22.15 14.41
N GLY A 14 -6.81 21.77 15.57
CA GLY A 14 -7.91 22.48 16.24
C GLY A 14 -9.30 21.95 15.90
N GLY A 15 -9.39 20.75 15.35
CA GLY A 15 -10.65 20.07 15.04
C GLY A 15 -11.03 20.07 13.57
N TRP A 16 -12.17 19.45 13.28
CA TRP A 16 -12.67 19.27 11.92
C TRP A 16 -13.03 20.60 11.23
N ASP A 17 -13.62 21.53 11.97
CA ASP A 17 -14.08 22.83 11.43
C ASP A 17 -12.91 23.68 10.96
N VAL A 18 -11.82 23.72 11.74
CA VAL A 18 -10.59 24.45 11.38
C VAL A 18 -9.92 23.80 10.17
N LEU A 19 -9.87 22.47 10.13
CA LEU A 19 -9.34 21.73 8.98
C LEU A 19 -10.12 22.08 7.71
N GLN A 20 -11.45 22.06 7.76
CA GLN A 20 -12.31 22.35 6.61
C GLN A 20 -12.16 23.80 6.13
N GLN A 21 -12.09 24.75 7.05
CA GLN A 21 -11.88 26.16 6.73
C GLN A 21 -10.52 26.38 6.07
N SER A 22 -9.45 25.83 6.63
CA SER A 22 -8.09 25.94 6.09
C SER A 22 -7.96 25.29 4.70
N MET A 23 -8.63 24.17 4.48
CA MET A 23 -8.69 23.53 3.16
C MET A 23 -9.44 24.39 2.14
N GLY A 24 -10.50 25.09 2.55
CA GLY A 24 -11.27 26.01 1.70
C GLY A 24 -10.47 27.26 1.32
N GLU A 25 -9.74 27.85 2.26
CA GLU A 25 -8.94 29.06 2.05
C GLU A 25 -7.77 28.84 1.10
N HIS A 26 -7.14 27.67 1.15
CA HIS A 26 -5.97 27.34 0.31
C HIS A 26 -6.32 26.85 -1.09
N GLN A 27 -7.59 26.97 -1.52
CA GLN A 27 -8.04 26.54 -2.84
C GLN A 27 -7.38 25.20 -3.26
N ILE A 28 -7.56 24.17 -2.45
CA ILE A 28 -7.09 22.83 -2.82
C ILE A 28 -7.69 22.53 -4.19
N ALA A 29 -6.84 22.45 -5.19
CA ALA A 29 -7.24 22.28 -6.57
C ALA A 29 -8.26 21.16 -6.63
N THR A 30 -9.49 21.46 -7.02
CA THR A 30 -10.56 20.47 -7.12
C THR A 30 -10.04 19.32 -7.98
N PRO A 31 -10.00 18.11 -7.46
CA PRO A 31 -9.42 16.99 -8.21
C PRO A 31 -10.16 16.90 -9.55
N LYS A 32 -9.42 16.91 -10.64
CA LYS A 32 -10.01 16.75 -11.97
C LYS A 32 -10.70 15.39 -11.99
N LEU A 33 -12.01 15.38 -12.03
CA LEU A 33 -12.85 14.19 -11.84
C LEU A 33 -12.46 13.07 -12.81
N LEU A 34 -12.24 13.41 -14.08
CA LEU A 34 -11.92 12.43 -15.13
C LEU A 34 -10.58 11.70 -14.90
N PRO A 35 -9.44 12.39 -14.62
CA PRO A 35 -8.20 11.73 -14.28
C PRO A 35 -8.27 10.89 -13.00
N SER A 36 -9.02 11.34 -12.00
CA SER A 36 -9.19 10.61 -10.74
C SER A 36 -9.96 9.31 -10.94
N ILE A 37 -11.04 9.34 -11.73
CA ILE A 37 -11.80 8.13 -12.08
C ILE A 37 -10.95 7.19 -12.95
N SER A 38 -10.23 7.72 -13.94
CA SER A 38 -9.34 6.93 -14.79
C SER A 38 -8.28 6.19 -13.97
N LEU A 39 -7.63 6.89 -13.03
CA LEU A 39 -6.65 6.29 -12.13
C LEU A 39 -7.28 5.24 -11.23
N ALA A 40 -8.46 5.50 -10.66
CA ALA A 40 -9.17 4.54 -9.81
C ALA A 40 -9.53 3.26 -10.57
N VAL A 41 -10.00 3.39 -11.83
CA VAL A 41 -10.30 2.25 -12.70
C VAL A 41 -9.02 1.49 -13.07
N ALA A 42 -7.95 2.18 -13.45
CA ALA A 42 -6.67 1.57 -13.79
C ALA A 42 -6.10 0.76 -12.61
N ILE A 43 -6.10 1.35 -11.41
CA ILE A 43 -5.67 0.65 -10.19
C ILE A 43 -6.60 -0.54 -9.89
N GLY A 44 -7.92 -0.36 -9.98
CA GLY A 44 -8.89 -1.43 -9.71
C GLY A 44 -8.72 -2.63 -10.63
N VAL A 45 -8.50 -2.40 -11.93
CA VAL A 45 -8.21 -3.45 -12.91
C VAL A 45 -6.84 -4.08 -12.64
N GLY A 46 -5.82 -3.26 -12.34
CA GLY A 46 -4.47 -3.73 -12.01
C GLY A 46 -4.44 -4.65 -10.80
N VAL A 47 -5.23 -4.36 -9.76
CA VAL A 47 -5.37 -5.21 -8.58
C VAL A 47 -5.86 -6.62 -8.93
N LEU A 48 -6.80 -6.76 -9.87
CA LEU A 48 -7.28 -8.08 -10.32
C LEU A 48 -6.19 -8.90 -11.02
N ALA A 49 -5.24 -8.24 -11.66
CA ALA A 49 -4.09 -8.91 -12.29
C ALA A 49 -3.02 -9.34 -11.28
N THR A 50 -3.02 -8.80 -10.07
CA THR A 50 -1.99 -9.05 -9.05
C THR A 50 -2.03 -10.50 -8.56
N PRO A 51 -0.90 -11.23 -8.57
CA PRO A 51 -0.86 -12.65 -8.20
C PRO A 51 -1.36 -12.95 -6.79
N SER A 52 -1.10 -12.08 -5.82
CA SER A 52 -1.53 -12.23 -4.42
C SER A 52 -3.07 -12.23 -4.28
N PHE A 53 -3.77 -11.41 -5.04
CA PHE A 53 -5.25 -11.42 -5.06
C PHE A 53 -5.79 -12.68 -5.72
N ARG A 54 -5.19 -13.13 -6.83
CA ARG A 54 -5.60 -14.39 -7.48
C ARG A 54 -5.43 -15.58 -6.57
N GLN A 55 -4.33 -15.66 -5.81
CA GLN A 55 -4.13 -16.73 -4.83
C GLN A 55 -5.24 -16.76 -3.77
N ARG A 56 -5.69 -15.59 -3.29
CA ARG A 56 -6.82 -15.50 -2.33
C ARG A 56 -8.13 -15.96 -2.94
N ILE A 57 -8.38 -15.67 -4.23
CA ILE A 57 -9.55 -16.16 -4.95
C ILE A 57 -9.52 -17.69 -5.03
N TYR A 58 -8.39 -18.28 -5.39
CA TYR A 58 -8.23 -19.73 -5.54
C TYR A 58 -8.26 -20.49 -4.20
N SER A 59 -7.95 -19.84 -3.09
CA SER A 59 -8.03 -20.44 -1.75
C SER A 59 -9.45 -20.47 -1.17
N GLY A 60 -10.42 -19.84 -1.83
CA GLY A 60 -11.80 -19.80 -1.37
C GLY A 60 -12.53 -21.12 -1.57
N LEU A 61 -13.35 -21.53 -0.58
CA LEU A 61 -14.13 -22.77 -0.62
C LEU A 61 -15.18 -22.78 -1.74
N ASN A 62 -15.79 -21.64 -2.02
CA ASN A 62 -16.81 -21.49 -3.06
C ASN A 62 -16.86 -20.03 -3.54
N VAL A 63 -17.47 -19.83 -4.71
CA VAL A 63 -17.59 -18.52 -5.37
C VAL A 63 -18.36 -17.51 -4.52
N SER A 64 -19.41 -17.94 -3.82
CA SER A 64 -20.24 -17.05 -2.98
C SER A 64 -19.45 -16.51 -1.79
N THR A 65 -18.65 -17.35 -1.14
CA THR A 65 -17.76 -16.94 -0.05
C THR A 65 -16.72 -15.95 -0.52
N VAL A 66 -16.07 -16.23 -1.65
CA VAL A 66 -15.08 -15.31 -2.25
C VAL A 66 -15.73 -13.96 -2.55
N ARG A 67 -16.86 -13.95 -3.27
CA ARG A 67 -17.59 -12.72 -3.60
C ARG A 67 -17.95 -11.90 -2.36
N ARG A 68 -18.52 -12.56 -1.34
CA ARG A 68 -18.89 -11.90 -0.08
C ARG A 68 -17.68 -11.30 0.64
N SER A 69 -16.58 -12.05 0.71
CA SER A 69 -15.33 -11.58 1.33
C SER A 69 -14.78 -10.35 0.61
N PHE A 70 -14.76 -10.34 -0.73
CA PHE A 70 -14.26 -9.19 -1.50
C PHE A 70 -15.14 -7.96 -1.33
N VAL A 71 -16.49 -8.14 -1.31
CA VAL A 71 -17.42 -7.02 -1.09
C VAL A 71 -17.21 -6.41 0.30
N TRP A 72 -17.18 -7.23 1.35
CA TRP A 72 -16.95 -6.73 2.71
C TRP A 72 -15.57 -6.11 2.88
N SER A 73 -14.54 -6.71 2.32
CA SER A 73 -13.20 -6.12 2.35
C SER A 73 -13.16 -4.77 1.63
N GLY A 74 -13.83 -4.67 0.48
CA GLY A 74 -13.92 -3.41 -0.27
C GLY A 74 -14.63 -2.31 0.51
N LEU A 75 -15.74 -2.61 1.18
CA LEU A 75 -16.47 -1.66 2.03
C LEU A 75 -15.63 -1.19 3.22
N LEU A 76 -14.95 -2.12 3.90
CA LEU A 76 -14.04 -1.80 5.00
C LEU A 76 -12.86 -0.95 4.52
N TYR A 77 -12.33 -1.26 3.33
CA TYR A 77 -11.23 -0.51 2.75
C TYR A 77 -11.64 0.91 2.36
N LEU A 78 -12.86 1.07 1.84
CA LEU A 78 -13.45 2.38 1.53
C LEU A 78 -13.53 3.27 2.77
N GLY A 79 -14.00 2.72 3.90
CA GLY A 79 -14.00 3.45 5.18
C GLY A 79 -12.60 3.75 5.69
N PHE A 80 -11.68 2.79 5.57
CA PHE A 80 -10.31 2.98 6.03
C PHE A 80 -9.53 4.02 5.23
N CYS A 81 -9.76 4.16 3.93
CA CYS A 81 -8.99 5.10 3.07
C CYS A 81 -9.20 6.58 3.44
N LEU A 82 -10.26 6.91 4.19
CA LEU A 82 -10.48 8.27 4.71
C LEU A 82 -9.41 8.67 5.72
N ILE A 83 -8.86 7.71 6.47
CA ILE A 83 -7.85 7.99 7.51
C ILE A 83 -6.52 8.48 6.90
N PRO A 84 -5.89 7.76 5.94
CA PRO A 84 -4.70 8.27 5.27
C PRO A 84 -4.93 9.58 4.53
N ALA A 85 -6.12 9.77 3.92
CA ALA A 85 -6.47 11.02 3.24
C ALA A 85 -6.48 12.21 4.23
N LEU A 86 -7.10 12.03 5.39
CA LEU A 86 -7.11 13.02 6.46
C LEU A 86 -5.70 13.32 6.97
N LEU A 87 -4.89 12.29 7.21
CA LEU A 87 -3.51 12.46 7.64
C LEU A 87 -2.66 13.21 6.61
N GLY A 88 -2.88 12.93 5.31
CA GLY A 88 -2.24 13.66 4.22
C GLY A 88 -2.63 15.15 4.20
N ALA A 89 -3.91 15.47 4.39
CA ALA A 89 -4.38 16.83 4.48
C ALA A 89 -3.79 17.58 5.69
N VAL A 90 -3.75 16.94 6.86
CA VAL A 90 -3.12 17.51 8.07
C VAL A 90 -1.62 17.72 7.86
N ALA A 91 -0.91 16.76 7.27
CA ALA A 91 0.51 16.91 6.98
C ALA A 91 0.79 18.11 6.08
N TRP A 92 -0.03 18.28 5.05
CA TRP A 92 0.09 19.41 4.12
C TRP A 92 -0.15 20.76 4.80
N LEU A 93 -1.10 20.85 5.75
CA LEU A 93 -1.37 22.08 6.51
C LEU A 93 -0.26 22.41 7.50
N LEU A 94 0.25 21.39 8.23
CA LEU A 94 1.25 21.61 9.27
C LEU A 94 2.66 21.82 8.71
N VAL A 95 2.97 21.19 7.57
CA VAL A 95 4.31 21.22 6.97
C VAL A 95 4.20 21.38 5.45
N PRO A 96 3.81 22.59 4.97
CA PRO A 96 3.67 22.84 3.53
C PRO A 96 5.02 22.75 2.78
N THR A 97 6.14 22.81 3.48
CA THR A 97 7.51 22.79 2.93
C THR A 97 8.17 21.41 3.02
N LEU A 98 7.39 20.33 3.20
CA LEU A 98 7.96 19.00 3.28
C LEU A 98 8.63 18.62 1.95
N GLU A 99 9.95 18.45 1.95
CA GLU A 99 10.74 18.17 0.73
C GLU A 99 10.24 16.92 -0.02
N ASN A 100 9.83 15.90 0.73
CA ASN A 100 9.29 14.68 0.15
C ASN A 100 7.98 14.25 0.84
N PRO A 101 6.85 14.22 0.12
CA PRO A 101 5.56 13.78 0.65
C PRO A 101 5.58 12.38 1.27
N SER A 102 6.53 11.53 0.88
CA SER A 102 6.66 10.18 1.45
C SER A 102 7.03 10.18 2.94
N TYR A 103 7.56 11.28 3.44
CA TYR A 103 7.90 11.43 4.86
C TYR A 103 6.75 11.94 5.73
N ALA A 104 5.58 12.22 5.14
CA ALA A 104 4.43 12.73 5.87
C ALA A 104 4.02 11.83 7.05
N PHE A 105 3.93 10.51 6.82
CA PHE A 105 3.55 9.56 7.87
C PHE A 105 4.57 9.49 9.03
N PRO A 106 5.87 9.27 8.80
CA PRO A 106 6.84 9.27 9.89
C PRO A 106 6.95 10.64 10.59
N TYR A 107 6.85 11.73 9.86
CA TYR A 107 6.86 13.07 10.42
C TYR A 107 5.69 13.28 11.41
N LEU A 108 4.46 13.03 10.97
CA LEU A 108 3.28 13.16 11.83
C LEU A 108 3.35 12.23 13.05
N ALA A 109 3.90 11.03 12.89
CA ALA A 109 4.03 10.09 13.99
C ALA A 109 5.01 10.59 15.08
N LEU A 110 6.07 11.28 14.69
CA LEU A 110 7.08 11.78 15.63
C LEU A 110 6.72 13.14 16.25
N GLU A 111 6.07 14.02 15.48
CA GLU A 111 5.77 15.38 15.93
C GLU A 111 4.42 15.51 16.66
N LEU A 112 3.40 14.75 16.24
CA LEU A 112 2.07 14.88 16.82
C LEU A 112 1.84 13.97 18.03
N LEU A 113 2.57 12.87 18.13
CA LEU A 113 2.36 11.87 19.16
C LEU A 113 3.43 11.99 20.26
N PRO A 114 3.09 11.68 21.52
CA PRO A 114 4.11 11.44 22.53
C PRO A 114 5.13 10.42 22.04
N VAL A 115 6.41 10.62 22.32
CA VAL A 115 7.54 9.85 21.76
C VAL A 115 7.30 8.33 21.79
N GLY A 116 6.81 7.78 22.88
CA GLY A 116 6.53 6.35 23.01
C GLY A 116 5.44 5.86 22.06
N LEU A 117 4.37 6.64 21.90
CA LEU A 117 3.28 6.31 20.95
C LEU A 117 3.71 6.51 19.50
N GLY A 118 4.50 7.54 19.21
CA GLY A 118 5.05 7.79 17.89
C GLY A 118 5.91 6.62 17.41
N VAL A 119 6.82 6.15 18.26
CA VAL A 119 7.65 4.97 17.96
C VAL A 119 6.79 3.71 17.73
N LEU A 120 5.78 3.47 18.57
CA LEU A 120 4.87 2.33 18.39
C LEU A 120 4.09 2.41 17.07
N VAL A 121 3.64 3.59 16.67
CA VAL A 121 2.94 3.80 15.40
C VAL A 121 3.87 3.58 14.21
N LEU A 122 5.12 4.05 14.28
CA LEU A 122 6.14 3.78 13.27
C LEU A 122 6.43 2.28 13.14
N LEU A 123 6.63 1.59 14.25
CA LEU A 123 6.84 0.14 14.27
C LEU A 123 5.64 -0.62 13.69
N ALA A 124 4.42 -0.18 14.00
CA ALA A 124 3.21 -0.76 13.42
C ALA A 124 3.14 -0.53 11.90
N GLY A 125 3.52 0.65 11.42
CA GLY A 125 3.61 0.96 9.99
C GLY A 125 4.62 0.07 9.27
N ILE A 126 5.84 -0.05 9.82
CA ILE A 126 6.88 -0.92 9.28
C ILE A 126 6.40 -2.39 9.27
N SER A 127 5.78 -2.86 10.35
CA SER A 127 5.28 -4.22 10.45
C SER A 127 4.18 -4.50 9.41
N ALA A 128 3.29 -3.55 9.15
CA ALA A 128 2.25 -3.66 8.14
C ALA A 128 2.84 -3.75 6.72
N THR A 129 3.82 -2.90 6.40
CA THR A 129 4.51 -2.95 5.10
C THR A 129 5.30 -4.24 4.91
N MET A 130 6.01 -4.72 5.94
CA MET A 130 6.72 -6.00 5.89
C MET A 130 5.78 -7.18 5.67
N SER A 131 4.61 -7.18 6.31
CA SER A 131 3.60 -8.24 6.13
C SER A 131 3.10 -8.29 4.69
N SER A 132 2.79 -7.13 4.09
CA SER A 132 2.36 -7.04 2.69
C SER A 132 3.48 -7.46 1.73
N ALA A 133 4.68 -6.93 1.91
CA ALA A 133 5.84 -7.26 1.08
C ALA A 133 6.17 -8.76 1.11
N SER A 134 6.08 -9.41 2.27
CA SER A 134 6.28 -10.85 2.40
C SER A 134 5.25 -11.66 1.60
N SER A 135 3.98 -11.26 1.67
CA SER A 135 2.90 -11.91 0.91
C SER A 135 3.11 -11.79 -0.60
N ASP A 136 3.48 -10.60 -1.06
CA ASP A 136 3.72 -10.34 -2.48
C ASP A 136 4.99 -11.03 -2.98
N ALA A 137 6.05 -11.10 -2.18
CA ALA A 137 7.26 -11.85 -2.51
C ALA A 137 6.98 -13.35 -2.67
N ILE A 138 6.18 -13.95 -1.77
CA ILE A 138 5.75 -15.35 -1.89
C ILE A 138 4.90 -15.58 -3.14
N ALA A 139 3.99 -14.64 -3.44
CA ALA A 139 3.18 -14.69 -4.63
C ALA A 139 4.03 -14.64 -5.92
N ALA A 140 5.02 -13.72 -5.96
CA ALA A 140 5.95 -13.60 -7.07
C ALA A 140 6.77 -14.88 -7.29
N VAL A 141 7.30 -15.47 -6.22
CA VAL A 141 8.02 -16.75 -6.28
C VAL A 141 7.13 -17.89 -6.76
N SER A 142 5.87 -17.91 -6.34
CA SER A 142 4.91 -18.92 -6.80
C SER A 142 4.67 -18.82 -8.31
N VAL A 143 4.53 -17.62 -8.86
CA VAL A 143 4.43 -17.38 -10.31
C VAL A 143 5.73 -17.80 -11.02
N LEU A 144 6.88 -17.42 -10.47
CA LEU A 144 8.18 -17.77 -11.05
C LEU A 144 8.34 -19.29 -11.18
N LEU A 145 8.00 -20.06 -10.14
CA LEU A 145 8.18 -21.52 -10.13
C LEU A 145 7.06 -22.25 -10.87
N ARG A 146 5.83 -21.76 -10.83
CA ARG A 146 4.69 -22.48 -11.37
C ARG A 146 4.45 -22.14 -12.84
N ASP A 147 4.61 -20.86 -13.21
CA ASP A 147 4.30 -20.39 -14.53
C ASP A 147 5.57 -20.28 -15.39
N ILE A 148 6.57 -19.51 -14.94
CA ILE A 148 7.78 -19.25 -15.74
C ILE A 148 8.65 -20.49 -15.86
N TYR A 149 8.90 -21.20 -14.76
CA TYR A 149 9.69 -22.45 -14.82
C TYR A 149 9.00 -23.51 -15.67
N ALA A 150 7.67 -23.68 -15.53
CA ALA A 150 6.90 -24.63 -16.32
C ALA A 150 6.89 -24.25 -17.82
N LEU A 151 6.84 -22.95 -18.14
CA LEU A 151 6.92 -22.46 -19.51
C LEU A 151 8.28 -22.74 -20.15
N LEU A 152 9.37 -22.46 -19.44
CA LEU A 152 10.74 -22.61 -19.95
C LEU A 152 11.16 -24.09 -20.07
N PHE A 153 10.85 -24.89 -19.07
CA PHE A 153 11.30 -26.28 -18.98
C PHE A 153 10.24 -27.31 -19.39
N ARG A 154 9.02 -26.86 -19.68
CA ARG A 154 7.85 -27.72 -19.99
C ARG A 154 7.58 -28.78 -18.93
N ARG A 155 8.00 -28.54 -17.69
CA ARG A 155 7.91 -29.46 -16.54
C ARG A 155 7.68 -28.62 -15.28
N THR A 156 6.91 -29.17 -14.34
CA THR A 156 6.81 -28.60 -13.00
C THR A 156 7.99 -29.05 -12.13
N PRO A 157 8.51 -28.20 -11.25
CA PRO A 157 9.60 -28.59 -10.35
C PRO A 157 9.16 -29.77 -9.48
N LYS A 158 10.06 -30.73 -9.23
CA LYS A 158 9.77 -31.84 -8.31
C LYS A 158 9.54 -31.32 -6.90
N ALA A 159 8.58 -31.90 -6.19
CA ALA A 159 8.18 -31.45 -4.83
C ALA A 159 9.37 -31.31 -3.87
N GLU A 160 10.35 -32.21 -3.95
CA GLU A 160 11.58 -32.21 -3.14
C GLU A 160 12.44 -30.95 -3.34
N HIS A 161 12.39 -30.34 -4.51
CA HIS A 161 13.22 -29.20 -4.88
C HIS A 161 12.47 -27.86 -4.78
N VAL A 162 11.13 -27.90 -4.72
CA VAL A 162 10.29 -26.67 -4.67
C VAL A 162 10.70 -25.76 -3.53
N VAL A 163 10.90 -26.30 -2.32
CA VAL A 163 11.27 -25.49 -1.14
C VAL A 163 12.63 -24.81 -1.34
N ARG A 164 13.60 -25.53 -1.91
CA ARG A 164 14.93 -24.97 -2.17
C ARG A 164 14.86 -23.85 -3.21
N TRP A 165 14.21 -24.11 -4.33
CA TRP A 165 14.04 -23.12 -5.40
C TRP A 165 13.22 -21.93 -4.95
N SER A 166 12.20 -22.14 -4.07
CA SER A 166 11.44 -21.04 -3.47
C SER A 166 12.32 -20.12 -2.62
N ARG A 167 13.24 -20.67 -1.85
CA ARG A 167 14.19 -19.88 -1.04
C ARG A 167 15.11 -19.03 -1.92
N PHE A 168 15.69 -19.61 -2.95
CA PHE A 168 16.51 -18.83 -3.90
C PHE A 168 15.69 -17.80 -4.68
N GLY A 169 14.49 -18.15 -5.11
CA GLY A 169 13.55 -17.23 -5.75
C GLY A 169 13.19 -16.06 -4.84
N LEU A 170 12.95 -16.33 -3.56
CA LEU A 170 12.63 -15.28 -2.57
C LEU A 170 13.81 -14.32 -2.38
N ILE A 171 15.02 -14.84 -2.24
CA ILE A 171 16.24 -14.01 -2.15
C ILE A 171 16.40 -13.15 -3.41
N GLY A 172 16.17 -13.73 -4.59
CA GLY A 172 16.23 -12.99 -5.86
C GLY A 172 15.18 -11.90 -5.97
N VAL A 173 13.93 -12.19 -5.64
CA VAL A 173 12.83 -11.21 -5.68
C VAL A 173 13.06 -10.07 -4.68
N VAL A 174 13.42 -10.41 -3.44
CA VAL A 174 13.68 -9.39 -2.40
C VAL A 174 14.93 -8.57 -2.73
N GLY A 175 15.99 -9.22 -3.24
CA GLY A 175 17.20 -8.54 -3.68
C GLY A 175 16.94 -7.56 -4.85
N LEU A 176 16.14 -7.98 -5.83
CA LEU A 176 15.74 -7.12 -6.93
C LEU A 176 14.88 -5.94 -6.45
N ALA A 177 13.92 -6.21 -5.56
CA ALA A 177 13.10 -5.15 -4.96
C ALA A 177 13.94 -4.13 -4.19
N LEU A 178 14.98 -4.59 -3.45
CA LEU A 178 15.92 -3.72 -2.75
C LEU A 178 16.71 -2.84 -3.74
N VAL A 179 17.21 -3.41 -4.83
CA VAL A 179 17.91 -2.64 -5.87
C VAL A 179 16.99 -1.56 -6.45
N PHE A 180 15.75 -1.92 -6.77
CA PHE A 180 14.77 -0.94 -7.25
C PHE A 180 14.49 0.15 -6.21
N ALA A 181 14.35 -0.21 -4.94
CA ALA A 181 14.10 0.75 -3.86
C ALA A 181 15.26 1.75 -3.68
N LEU A 182 16.51 1.29 -3.87
CA LEU A 182 17.70 2.15 -3.79
C LEU A 182 17.86 3.07 -5.01
N LEU A 183 17.33 2.67 -6.17
CA LEU A 183 17.39 3.46 -7.40
C LEU A 183 16.21 4.41 -7.57
N ALA A 184 15.13 4.23 -6.81
CA ALA A 184 13.90 5.00 -6.94
C ALA A 184 13.93 6.24 -6.03
N ASP A 185 14.15 7.41 -6.61
CA ASP A 185 14.14 8.69 -5.89
C ASP A 185 12.74 9.06 -5.38
N ASN A 186 11.67 8.64 -6.07
CA ASN A 186 10.29 8.94 -5.67
C ASN A 186 9.35 7.80 -6.08
N ILE A 187 8.82 7.08 -5.07
CA ILE A 187 7.98 5.90 -5.26
C ILE A 187 6.68 6.24 -6.01
N ILE A 188 6.05 7.36 -5.69
CA ILE A 188 4.79 7.77 -6.33
C ILE A 188 5.01 8.05 -7.83
N ARG A 189 6.09 8.75 -8.17
CA ARG A 189 6.45 9.04 -9.56
C ARG A 189 6.74 7.77 -10.34
N TYR A 190 7.38 6.79 -9.70
CA TYR A 190 7.69 5.50 -10.30
C TYR A 190 6.41 4.69 -10.60
N ILE A 191 5.49 4.62 -9.63
CA ILE A 191 4.21 3.93 -9.81
C ILE A 191 3.37 4.59 -10.92
N THR A 192 3.28 5.91 -10.93
CA THR A 192 2.53 6.63 -11.97
C THR A 192 3.13 6.46 -13.35
N SER A 193 4.46 6.40 -13.48
CA SER A 193 5.13 6.14 -14.77
C SER A 193 4.99 4.71 -15.26
N MET A 194 4.74 3.74 -14.37
CA MET A 194 4.47 2.34 -14.75
C MET A 194 3.01 2.10 -15.20
N ILE A 195 2.10 2.98 -14.79
CA ILE A 195 0.66 2.87 -15.10
C ILE A 195 0.31 3.68 -16.36
N ALA A 196 1.13 4.68 -16.71
CA ALA A 196 0.96 5.50 -17.91
C ALA A 196 1.49 4.79 -19.16
#